data_b412a966b788e17640b85ff8d7ba8f9f
#
_entry.id   b412a966b788e17640b85ff8d7ba8f9f
#
_cell.length_a   1.000
_cell.length_b   1.000
_cell.length_c   1.000
_cell.angle_alpha   90.00
_cell.angle_beta   90.00
_cell.angle_gamma   90.00
#
_symmetry.space_group_name_H-M   'P 1'
#
loop_
_entity.id
_entity.type
_entity.pdbx_description
1 polymer ?
#
loop_
_entity_poly.entity_id
_entity_poly.type
_entity_poly.pdbx_seq_one_letter_code
_entity_poly.pdbx_strand_id
1 'polypeptide(L)'
;MQQPDLQPSSILIIIFFALISTQTSLCADDLQFTNCSQPSDCGNIRGISYPFWGLNRAYYCGQPAFGIECQDNVPKIKIMSNMFRILDISFDITKTLNVARDDLWNDICPTRFANTTLDCSPFLPLQGQRSLTLYHGCTLPPGTVSGFSRQPDCSINDTSINVFYDPLSVLSNPLGGMCNSSVIVPVLEKAGQDLEQNRTTVQDALDQGFELRWNSSDDQCKKCTNPGGYADIIP
;
A
#
# COMPACT_ATOMS: atom_id res chain seq x y z
N MET A 1 -35.51 -47.86 -45.90
CA MET A 1 -35.14 -46.61 -45.24
C MET A 1 -34.42 -45.75 -46.25
N GLN A 2 -35.10 -44.73 -46.82
CA GLN A 2 -34.50 -43.80 -47.78
C GLN A 2 -33.78 -42.71 -46.99
N GLN A 3 -32.46 -42.60 -47.22
CA GLN A 3 -31.74 -41.41 -46.77
C GLN A 3 -32.13 -40.23 -47.67
N PRO A 4 -32.43 -39.08 -47.10
CA PRO A 4 -32.66 -37.88 -47.90
C PRO A 4 -31.31 -37.38 -48.45
N ASP A 5 -31.13 -37.46 -49.75
CA ASP A 5 -30.02 -36.83 -50.48
C ASP A 5 -30.24 -35.29 -50.39
N LEU A 6 -29.46 -34.65 -49.52
CA LEU A 6 -29.39 -33.19 -49.49
C LEU A 6 -28.74 -32.68 -50.77
N GLN A 7 -29.48 -31.95 -51.58
CA GLN A 7 -28.96 -31.35 -52.78
C GLN A 7 -27.80 -30.39 -52.46
N PRO A 8 -26.76 -30.37 -53.31
CA PRO A 8 -25.56 -29.55 -53.07
C PRO A 8 -25.85 -28.04 -52.89
N SER A 9 -26.92 -27.54 -53.48
CA SER A 9 -27.39 -26.18 -53.30
C SER A 9 -27.91 -25.92 -51.88
N SER A 10 -28.55 -26.89 -51.25
CA SER A 10 -29.01 -26.74 -49.83
C SER A 10 -27.87 -26.69 -48.86
N ILE A 11 -26.79 -27.44 -49.11
CA ILE A 11 -25.58 -27.43 -48.29
C ILE A 11 -24.84 -26.08 -48.42
N LEU A 12 -24.76 -25.52 -49.62
CA LEU A 12 -24.19 -24.19 -49.84
C LEU A 12 -24.98 -23.06 -49.13
N ILE A 13 -26.31 -23.17 -49.13
CA ILE A 13 -27.18 -22.21 -48.44
C ILE A 13 -26.97 -22.31 -46.89
N ILE A 14 -26.86 -23.53 -46.35
CA ILE A 14 -26.61 -23.73 -44.91
C ILE A 14 -25.25 -23.20 -44.52
N ILE A 15 -24.21 -23.43 -45.32
CA ILE A 15 -22.85 -22.91 -45.10
C ILE A 15 -22.86 -21.37 -45.17
N PHE A 16 -23.57 -20.79 -46.14
CA PHE A 16 -23.69 -19.34 -46.27
C PHE A 16 -24.41 -18.69 -45.06
N PHE A 17 -25.50 -19.31 -44.59
CA PHE A 17 -26.15 -18.88 -43.35
C PHE A 17 -25.30 -19.11 -42.13
N ALA A 18 -24.56 -20.18 -42.03
CA ALA A 18 -23.62 -20.40 -40.92
C ALA A 18 -22.48 -19.39 -40.92
N LEU A 19 -21.97 -18.96 -42.06
CA LEU A 19 -20.96 -17.93 -42.18
C LEU A 19 -21.48 -16.51 -41.86
N ILE A 20 -22.75 -16.24 -42.19
CA ILE A 20 -23.40 -14.96 -41.82
C ILE A 20 -23.75 -14.94 -40.34
N SER A 21 -24.04 -16.10 -39.75
CA SER A 21 -24.35 -16.25 -38.31
C SER A 21 -23.12 -16.26 -37.42
N THR A 22 -21.90 -16.27 -37.95
CA THR A 22 -20.75 -15.88 -37.18
C THR A 22 -20.96 -14.41 -36.87
N GLN A 23 -21.56 -14.12 -35.73
CA GLN A 23 -21.45 -12.81 -35.12
C GLN A 23 -19.93 -12.54 -35.11
N THR A 24 -19.49 -11.65 -35.98
CA THR A 24 -18.27 -10.95 -35.71
C THR A 24 -18.48 -10.42 -34.31
N SER A 25 -17.83 -11.06 -33.33
CA SER A 25 -17.56 -10.43 -32.07
C SER A 25 -16.68 -9.22 -32.45
N LEU A 26 -17.34 -8.18 -32.96
CA LEU A 26 -16.89 -6.85 -32.74
C LEU A 26 -16.81 -6.81 -31.22
N CYS A 27 -15.60 -6.86 -30.65
CA CYS A 27 -15.36 -6.25 -29.36
C CYS A 27 -15.92 -4.85 -29.53
N ALA A 28 -17.23 -4.69 -29.31
CA ALA A 28 -17.80 -3.39 -28.99
C ALA A 28 -16.85 -2.92 -27.92
N ASP A 29 -16.16 -1.80 -28.17
CA ASP A 29 -15.22 -1.23 -27.24
C ASP A 29 -15.91 -1.27 -25.89
N ASP A 30 -15.54 -2.25 -25.07
CA ASP A 30 -16.14 -2.38 -23.78
C ASP A 30 -15.74 -1.09 -23.08
N LEU A 31 -16.72 -0.25 -22.79
CA LEU A 31 -16.48 1.04 -22.13
C LEU A 31 -15.61 0.85 -20.89
N GLN A 32 -15.74 -0.31 -20.23
CA GLN A 32 -14.90 -0.67 -19.12
C GLN A 32 -13.44 -0.87 -19.54
N PHE A 33 -13.19 -1.58 -20.65
CA PHE A 33 -11.85 -1.76 -21.17
C PHE A 33 -11.23 -0.42 -21.55
N THR A 34 -11.97 0.42 -22.29
CA THR A 34 -11.50 1.75 -22.70
C THR A 34 -11.18 2.63 -21.49
N ASN A 35 -12.06 2.66 -20.49
CA ASN A 35 -11.86 3.43 -19.25
C ASN A 35 -10.66 2.92 -18.44
N CYS A 36 -10.39 1.61 -18.46
CA CYS A 36 -9.31 1.01 -17.68
C CYS A 36 -7.96 0.96 -18.41
N SER A 37 -7.94 1.16 -19.73
CA SER A 37 -6.71 1.13 -20.53
C SER A 37 -5.83 2.36 -20.34
N GLN A 38 -6.41 3.49 -19.91
CA GLN A 38 -5.67 4.73 -19.70
C GLN A 38 -5.00 4.75 -18.32
N PRO A 39 -3.68 4.98 -18.25
CA PRO A 39 -3.01 5.22 -16.98
C PRO A 39 -3.41 6.58 -16.40
N SER A 40 -3.24 6.73 -15.10
CA SER A 40 -3.47 7.99 -14.38
C SER A 40 -2.17 8.53 -13.78
N ASP A 41 -2.15 9.82 -13.52
CA ASP A 41 -1.02 10.52 -12.91
C ASP A 41 -1.47 11.24 -11.63
N CYS A 42 -0.57 11.34 -10.65
CA CYS A 42 -0.78 12.18 -9.46
C CYS A 42 0.55 12.71 -8.96
N GLY A 43 0.68 14.02 -8.91
CA GLY A 43 1.92 14.69 -8.52
C GLY A 43 3.11 14.27 -9.38
N ASN A 44 4.12 13.70 -8.76
CA ASN A 44 5.32 13.20 -9.45
C ASN A 44 5.20 11.74 -9.95
N ILE A 45 4.16 11.02 -9.52
CA ILE A 45 3.94 9.64 -9.92
C ILE A 45 3.16 9.60 -11.23
N ARG A 46 3.73 8.95 -12.24
CA ARG A 46 3.19 8.86 -13.59
C ARG A 46 2.87 7.41 -13.96
N GLY A 47 1.90 7.26 -14.86
CA GLY A 47 1.62 5.95 -15.44
C GLY A 47 0.96 4.97 -14.46
N ILE A 48 0.21 5.44 -13.48
CA ILE A 48 -0.49 4.59 -12.51
C ILE A 48 -1.52 3.75 -13.26
N SER A 49 -1.34 2.43 -13.22
CA SER A 49 -2.13 1.47 -13.96
C SER A 49 -2.58 0.31 -13.07
N TYR A 50 -3.15 -0.74 -13.66
CA TYR A 50 -3.53 -1.95 -12.92
C TYR A 50 -2.35 -2.50 -12.07
N PRO A 51 -2.58 -2.89 -10.82
CA PRO A 51 -3.85 -3.12 -10.12
C PRO A 51 -4.44 -1.89 -9.40
N PHE A 52 -3.82 -0.72 -9.54
CA PHE A 52 -4.27 0.50 -8.87
C PHE A 52 -5.49 1.11 -9.58
N TRP A 53 -6.36 1.70 -8.78
CA TRP A 53 -7.55 2.43 -9.20
C TRP A 53 -7.71 3.72 -8.39
N GLY A 54 -8.71 4.51 -8.69
CA GLY A 54 -8.86 5.86 -8.15
C GLY A 54 -8.34 6.91 -9.13
N LEU A 55 -8.22 8.15 -8.71
CA LEU A 55 -7.91 9.27 -9.59
C LEU A 55 -8.98 9.36 -10.70
N ASN A 56 -8.59 9.11 -11.95
CA ASN A 56 -9.50 9.06 -13.11
C ASN A 56 -9.91 7.63 -13.50
N ARG A 57 -9.49 6.63 -12.72
CA ARG A 57 -9.75 5.21 -12.98
C ARG A 57 -10.85 4.72 -12.05
N ALA A 58 -11.91 4.17 -12.61
CA ALA A 58 -13.03 3.65 -11.84
C ALA A 58 -12.61 2.46 -10.95
N TYR A 59 -13.36 2.20 -9.89
CA TYR A 59 -13.12 1.09 -8.97
C TYR A 59 -12.93 -0.27 -9.66
N TYR A 60 -13.70 -0.54 -10.70
CA TYR A 60 -13.60 -1.80 -11.47
C TYR A 60 -12.32 -1.93 -12.31
N CYS A 61 -11.51 -0.86 -12.40
CA CYS A 61 -10.23 -0.88 -13.12
C CYS A 61 -9.06 -1.44 -12.31
N GLY A 62 -9.27 -1.79 -11.06
CA GLY A 62 -8.21 -2.33 -10.20
C GLY A 62 -8.74 -3.29 -9.14
N GLN A 63 -7.92 -3.54 -8.14
CA GLN A 63 -8.28 -4.41 -7.02
C GLN A 63 -8.66 -3.59 -5.78
N PRO A 64 -9.57 -4.06 -4.93
CA PRO A 64 -10.11 -3.27 -3.82
C PRO A 64 -9.06 -2.63 -2.90
N ALA A 65 -7.99 -3.34 -2.57
CA ALA A 65 -6.92 -2.84 -1.68
C ALA A 65 -5.96 -1.83 -2.34
N PHE A 66 -6.10 -1.58 -3.66
CA PHE A 66 -5.17 -0.76 -4.44
C PHE A 66 -5.73 0.62 -4.80
N GLY A 67 -6.69 1.11 -4.02
CA GLY A 67 -7.26 2.44 -4.24
C GLY A 67 -6.28 3.55 -3.90
N ILE A 68 -6.07 4.49 -4.84
CA ILE A 68 -5.22 5.68 -4.66
C ILE A 68 -6.09 6.93 -4.66
N GLU A 69 -5.85 7.80 -3.71
CA GLU A 69 -6.39 9.15 -3.64
C GLU A 69 -5.30 10.15 -4.02
N CYS A 70 -5.65 11.19 -4.78
CA CYS A 70 -4.75 12.29 -5.08
C CYS A 70 -5.21 13.53 -4.31
N GLN A 71 -4.51 13.87 -3.24
CA GLN A 71 -4.80 15.03 -2.41
C GLN A 71 -3.65 16.03 -2.52
N ASP A 72 -3.93 17.24 -2.98
CA ASP A 72 -2.93 18.30 -3.16
C ASP A 72 -1.72 17.86 -4.00
N ASN A 73 -1.95 17.12 -5.08
CA ASN A 73 -0.92 16.49 -5.92
C ASN A 73 -0.04 15.45 -5.19
N VAL A 74 -0.51 14.92 -4.08
CA VAL A 74 0.15 13.84 -3.34
C VAL A 74 -0.67 12.56 -3.50
N PRO A 75 -0.11 11.52 -4.13
CA PRO A 75 -0.78 10.23 -4.20
C PRO A 75 -0.73 9.54 -2.85
N LYS A 76 -1.88 9.10 -2.36
CA LYS A 76 -2.03 8.44 -1.07
C LYS A 76 -2.73 7.10 -1.24
N ILE A 77 -2.33 6.13 -0.44
CA ILE A 77 -2.94 4.81 -0.39
C ILE A 77 -3.26 4.44 1.06
N LYS A 78 -4.43 3.86 1.27
CA LYS A 78 -4.81 3.32 2.58
C LYS A 78 -4.40 1.86 2.66
N ILE A 79 -3.53 1.52 3.61
CA ILE A 79 -3.15 0.14 3.91
C ILE A 79 -3.54 -0.14 5.35
N MET A 80 -4.45 -1.09 5.54
CA MET A 80 -5.07 -1.38 6.82
C MET A 80 -5.69 -0.11 7.45
N SER A 81 -5.25 0.27 8.65
CA SER A 81 -5.77 1.45 9.36
C SER A 81 -5.02 2.75 9.09
N ASN A 82 -3.89 2.69 8.36
CA ASN A 82 -3.01 3.83 8.15
C ASN A 82 -3.08 4.35 6.71
N MET A 83 -2.95 5.67 6.57
CA MET A 83 -2.76 6.34 5.29
C MET A 83 -1.26 6.50 5.01
N PHE A 84 -0.88 6.24 3.77
CA PHE A 84 0.51 6.36 3.32
C PHE A 84 0.58 7.27 2.10
N ARG A 85 1.61 8.09 2.05
CA ARG A 85 2.04 8.79 0.84
C ARG A 85 2.80 7.83 -0.04
N ILE A 86 2.53 7.84 -1.32
CA ILE A 86 3.27 7.06 -2.31
C ILE A 86 4.43 7.93 -2.78
N LEU A 87 5.66 7.45 -2.57
CA LEU A 87 6.89 8.12 -2.99
C LEU A 87 7.34 7.64 -4.35
N ASP A 88 7.15 6.35 -4.64
CA ASP A 88 7.44 5.73 -5.93
C ASP A 88 6.62 4.45 -6.16
N ILE A 89 6.34 4.13 -7.43
CA ILE A 89 5.70 2.87 -7.85
C ILE A 89 6.51 2.27 -9.00
N SER A 90 7.00 1.05 -8.83
CA SER A 90 7.57 0.26 -9.93
C SER A 90 6.60 -0.82 -10.38
N PHE A 91 6.32 -0.84 -11.67
CA PHE A 91 5.49 -1.85 -12.35
C PHE A 91 6.31 -2.96 -13.01
N ASP A 92 7.62 -2.99 -12.77
CA ASP A 92 8.50 -4.02 -13.28
C ASP A 92 8.23 -5.39 -12.61
N ILE A 93 9.11 -6.36 -12.84
CA ILE A 93 8.99 -7.71 -12.26
C ILE A 93 9.05 -7.71 -10.73
N THR A 94 9.63 -6.66 -10.13
CA THR A 94 9.77 -6.54 -8.67
C THR A 94 8.47 -6.09 -8.00
N LYS A 95 7.65 -5.32 -8.71
CA LYS A 95 6.36 -4.80 -8.24
C LYS A 95 6.49 -4.13 -6.88
N THR A 96 7.26 -3.05 -6.82
CA THR A 96 7.55 -2.34 -5.58
C THR A 96 6.76 -1.03 -5.45
N LEU A 97 6.47 -0.69 -4.21
CA LEU A 97 5.80 0.53 -3.80
C LEU A 97 6.62 1.13 -2.66
N ASN A 98 7.21 2.31 -2.87
CA ASN A 98 7.84 3.06 -1.78
C ASN A 98 6.81 4.00 -1.15
N VAL A 99 6.64 3.90 0.17
CA VAL A 99 5.61 4.64 0.91
C VAL A 99 6.16 5.23 2.21
N ALA A 100 5.62 6.37 2.61
CA ALA A 100 5.85 6.96 3.93
C ALA A 100 4.51 7.14 4.66
N ARG A 101 4.51 7.05 5.99
CA ARG A 101 3.33 7.33 6.81
C ARG A 101 2.89 8.79 6.63
N ASP A 102 1.64 9.00 6.21
CA ASP A 102 1.13 10.36 5.96
C ASP A 102 1.00 11.19 7.25
N ASP A 103 0.67 10.53 8.36
CA ASP A 103 0.52 11.16 9.68
C ASP A 103 1.87 11.44 10.38
N LEU A 104 2.97 10.94 9.84
CA LEU A 104 4.33 11.20 10.32
C LEU A 104 5.17 12.01 9.31
N TRP A 105 4.57 12.46 8.22
CA TRP A 105 5.26 13.22 7.18
C TRP A 105 5.57 14.64 7.65
N ASN A 106 6.84 15.01 7.67
CA ASN A 106 7.36 16.27 8.21
C ASN A 106 7.01 16.51 9.70
N ASP A 107 6.48 15.53 10.40
CA ASP A 107 6.10 15.65 11.81
C ASP A 107 6.15 14.30 12.52
N ILE A 108 6.98 14.17 13.55
CA ILE A 108 7.08 12.97 14.39
C ILE A 108 5.92 12.80 15.37
N CYS A 109 4.95 13.71 15.33
CA CYS A 109 3.82 13.78 16.23
C CYS A 109 2.55 13.23 15.57
N PRO A 110 2.30 11.92 15.61
CA PRO A 110 1.19 11.33 14.90
C PRO A 110 -0.16 11.78 15.50
N THR A 111 -1.14 11.97 14.66
CA THR A 111 -2.53 12.23 15.10
C THR A 111 -3.15 10.99 15.78
N ARG A 112 -2.61 9.81 15.50
CA ARG A 112 -3.03 8.52 16.08
C ARG A 112 -1.81 7.64 16.37
N PHE A 113 -1.71 7.16 17.60
CA PHE A 113 -0.65 6.26 18.02
C PHE A 113 -0.93 4.82 17.58
N ALA A 114 -0.76 4.55 16.29
CA ALA A 114 -0.99 3.24 15.70
C ALA A 114 0.27 2.71 15.02
N ASN A 115 0.62 1.45 15.30
CA ASN A 115 1.73 0.78 14.64
C ASN A 115 1.47 0.61 13.15
N THR A 116 2.53 0.56 12.36
CA THR A 116 2.44 0.14 10.97
C THR A 116 2.25 -1.38 10.93
N THR A 117 1.03 -1.81 10.61
CA THR A 117 0.69 -3.23 10.43
C THR A 117 0.38 -3.47 8.95
N LEU A 118 0.88 -4.58 8.43
CA LEU A 118 0.73 -4.99 7.03
C LEU A 118 0.08 -6.37 6.93
N ASP A 119 -0.34 -6.93 8.05
CA ASP A 119 -0.96 -8.25 8.11
C ASP A 119 -2.22 -8.30 7.25
N CYS A 120 -2.41 -9.42 6.55
CA CYS A 120 -3.56 -9.63 5.66
C CYS A 120 -3.72 -8.60 4.54
N SER A 121 -2.68 -7.84 4.20
CA SER A 121 -2.70 -6.93 3.07
C SER A 121 -1.98 -7.55 1.85
N PRO A 122 -2.27 -7.11 0.61
CA PRO A 122 -1.52 -7.53 -0.57
C PRO A 122 -0.11 -6.92 -0.63
N PHE A 123 0.26 -6.13 0.37
CA PHE A 123 1.54 -5.43 0.47
C PHE A 123 2.42 -6.13 1.50
N LEU A 124 3.60 -6.58 1.06
CA LEU A 124 4.57 -7.27 1.91
C LEU A 124 5.83 -6.41 2.06
N PRO A 125 6.36 -6.25 3.27
CA PRO A 125 7.62 -5.54 3.44
C PRO A 125 8.75 -6.26 2.69
N LEU A 126 9.61 -5.50 2.04
CA LEU A 126 10.83 -6.04 1.47
C LEU A 126 11.84 -6.35 2.57
N GLN A 127 12.75 -7.26 2.26
CA GLN A 127 13.91 -7.52 3.14
C GLN A 127 14.84 -6.29 3.12
N GLY A 128 15.61 -6.11 4.20
CA GLY A 128 16.52 -4.97 4.29
C GLY A 128 15.85 -3.68 4.77
N GLN A 129 14.84 -3.82 5.63
CA GLN A 129 14.21 -2.71 6.35
C GLN A 129 14.42 -2.87 7.84
N ARG A 130 14.39 -1.75 8.55
CA ARG A 130 14.43 -1.70 10.01
C ARG A 130 13.13 -1.19 10.58
N SER A 131 12.82 -1.58 11.80
CA SER A 131 11.73 -0.99 12.56
C SER A 131 12.29 0.14 13.44
N LEU A 132 11.74 1.32 13.30
CA LEU A 132 11.99 2.44 14.20
C LEU A 132 10.84 2.55 15.18
N THR A 133 11.15 2.64 16.47
CA THR A 133 10.11 2.84 17.50
C THR A 133 10.21 4.25 18.04
N LEU A 134 9.09 5.00 17.90
CA LEU A 134 8.90 6.32 18.49
C LEU A 134 8.16 6.15 19.82
N TYR A 135 8.68 6.70 20.90
CA TYR A 135 8.08 6.68 22.22
C TYR A 135 7.61 8.08 22.62
N HIS A 136 6.37 8.19 23.04
CA HIS A 136 5.73 9.48 23.36
C HIS A 136 5.27 9.53 24.82
N GLY A 137 5.51 10.67 25.47
CA GLY A 137 5.06 10.91 26.85
C GLY A 137 5.75 10.01 27.88
N CYS A 138 7.07 9.95 27.85
CA CYS A 138 7.83 9.07 28.70
C CYS A 138 8.17 9.73 30.04
N THR A 139 8.02 8.97 31.13
CA THR A 139 8.52 9.29 32.46
C THR A 139 9.73 8.40 32.75
N LEU A 140 10.92 8.89 32.44
CA LEU A 140 12.16 8.12 32.53
C LEU A 140 12.92 8.47 33.80
N PRO A 141 13.36 7.48 34.62
CA PRO A 141 14.27 7.69 35.73
C PRO A 141 15.60 8.28 35.27
N PRO A 142 16.29 9.09 36.11
CA PRO A 142 17.62 9.56 35.78
C PRO A 142 18.58 8.42 35.45
N GLY A 143 19.27 8.52 34.29
CA GLY A 143 20.23 7.49 33.84
C GLY A 143 19.68 6.40 32.93
N THR A 144 18.36 6.35 32.67
CA THR A 144 17.73 5.33 31.79
C THR A 144 17.89 5.62 30.31
N VAL A 145 18.35 6.82 29.94
CA VAL A 145 18.34 7.33 28.55
C VAL A 145 19.57 6.95 27.72
N SER A 146 20.47 6.09 28.22
CA SER A 146 21.59 5.64 27.41
C SER A 146 21.09 4.72 26.28
N GLY A 147 21.27 5.15 25.03
CA GLY A 147 20.81 4.41 23.84
C GLY A 147 19.56 4.98 23.17
N PHE A 148 18.87 5.94 23.80
CA PHE A 148 17.72 6.62 23.20
C PHE A 148 18.06 8.05 22.83
N SER A 149 17.56 8.50 21.68
CA SER A 149 17.69 9.89 21.25
C SER A 149 16.40 10.65 21.52
N ARG A 150 16.53 11.77 22.25
CA ARG A 150 15.40 12.67 22.49
C ARG A 150 15.18 13.56 21.28
N GLN A 151 13.93 13.75 20.94
CA GLN A 151 13.46 14.65 19.89
C GLN A 151 12.78 15.88 20.50
N PRO A 152 12.53 16.93 19.70
CA PRO A 152 11.64 18.02 20.10
C PRO A 152 10.30 17.48 20.61
N ASP A 153 9.74 18.16 21.59
CA ASP A 153 8.47 17.76 22.18
C ASP A 153 7.31 17.98 21.19
N CYS A 154 6.38 17.03 21.16
CA CYS A 154 5.11 17.17 20.44
C CYS A 154 4.14 18.06 21.19
N SER A 155 3.38 18.88 20.48
CA SER A 155 2.22 19.56 21.04
C SER A 155 0.94 18.86 20.60
N ILE A 156 0.30 18.15 21.53
CA ILE A 156 -0.98 17.45 21.28
C ILE A 156 -2.01 18.02 22.23
N ASN A 157 -3.07 18.65 21.72
CA ASN A 157 -4.12 19.32 22.50
C ASN A 157 -3.52 20.31 23.52
N ASP A 158 -2.62 21.17 23.09
CA ASP A 158 -1.90 22.16 23.91
C ASP A 158 -1.04 21.57 25.05
N THR A 159 -0.83 20.26 25.03
CA THR A 159 0.03 19.57 25.97
C THR A 159 1.35 19.20 25.31
N SER A 160 2.46 19.63 25.92
CA SER A 160 3.81 19.24 25.48
C SER A 160 4.10 17.78 25.89
N ILE A 161 4.44 16.95 24.91
CA ILE A 161 4.74 15.53 25.08
C ILE A 161 6.13 15.25 24.57
N ASN A 162 7.01 14.75 25.43
CA ASN A 162 8.36 14.38 25.03
C ASN A 162 8.36 13.18 24.07
N VAL A 163 9.31 13.17 23.15
CA VAL A 163 9.48 12.08 22.16
C VAL A 163 10.90 11.54 22.25
N PHE A 164 10.99 10.22 22.28
CA PHE A 164 12.26 9.48 22.17
C PHE A 164 12.17 8.48 21.04
N TYR A 165 13.28 8.13 20.44
CA TYR A 165 13.36 7.02 19.52
C TYR A 165 14.54 6.10 19.85
N ASP A 166 14.38 4.84 19.47
CA ASP A 166 15.41 3.82 19.55
C ASP A 166 15.94 3.52 18.14
N PRO A 167 17.17 3.92 17.81
CA PRO A 167 17.75 3.66 16.49
C PRO A 167 18.15 2.18 16.31
N LEU A 168 18.23 1.41 17.40
CA LEU A 168 18.68 0.03 17.38
C LEU A 168 17.55 -0.99 17.50
N SER A 169 16.30 -0.57 17.32
CA SER A 169 15.08 -1.35 17.60
C SER A 169 15.26 -2.86 17.42
N VAL A 170 15.73 -3.51 18.45
CA VAL A 170 15.58 -4.94 18.63
C VAL A 170 14.18 -5.13 19.19
N LEU A 171 13.47 -6.18 18.80
CA LEU A 171 12.07 -6.53 19.10
C LEU A 171 11.60 -6.44 20.59
N SER A 172 12.41 -5.89 21.46
CA SER A 172 12.07 -5.58 22.85
C SER A 172 11.55 -4.14 22.94
N ASN A 173 10.46 -3.94 23.63
CA ASN A 173 9.96 -2.61 24.00
C ASN A 173 10.61 -2.17 25.33
N PRO A 174 11.86 -1.67 25.30
CA PRO A 174 12.63 -1.43 26.52
C PRO A 174 12.07 -0.29 27.38
N LEU A 175 11.25 0.60 26.78
CA LEU A 175 10.54 1.66 27.48
C LEU A 175 9.05 1.34 27.71
N GLY A 176 8.63 0.09 27.47
CA GLY A 176 7.27 -0.35 27.73
C GLY A 176 6.85 -0.12 29.17
N GLY A 177 5.71 0.58 29.35
CA GLY A 177 5.20 0.96 30.67
C GLY A 177 5.80 2.25 31.25
N MET A 178 6.85 2.84 30.65
CA MET A 178 7.40 4.13 31.03
C MET A 178 6.93 5.27 30.12
N CYS A 179 6.30 4.95 29.00
CA CYS A 179 5.79 5.92 28.03
C CYS A 179 4.28 5.72 27.84
N ASN A 180 3.57 6.83 27.55
CA ASN A 180 2.14 6.78 27.32
C ASN A 180 1.77 6.03 26.05
N SER A 181 2.62 6.13 25.02
CA SER A 181 2.38 5.49 23.72
C SER A 181 3.70 5.17 23.02
N SER A 182 3.64 4.20 22.13
CA SER A 182 4.72 3.92 21.18
C SER A 182 4.15 3.67 19.80
N VAL A 183 4.91 4.02 18.76
CA VAL A 183 4.57 3.81 17.36
C VAL A 183 5.76 3.15 16.67
N ILE A 184 5.50 1.99 16.07
CA ILE A 184 6.50 1.24 15.29
C ILE A 184 6.30 1.56 13.81
N VAL A 185 7.36 2.00 13.16
CA VAL A 185 7.37 2.38 11.74
C VAL A 185 8.55 1.70 11.04
N PRO A 186 8.34 0.99 9.94
CA PRO A 186 9.43 0.55 9.08
C PRO A 186 10.16 1.75 8.46
N VAL A 187 11.47 1.63 8.31
CA VAL A 187 12.32 2.55 7.56
C VAL A 187 13.30 1.76 6.70
N LEU A 188 13.85 2.39 5.67
CA LEU A 188 14.89 1.78 4.87
C LEU A 188 16.11 1.43 5.74
N GLU A 189 16.74 0.28 5.48
CA GLU A 189 17.96 -0.17 6.19
C GLU A 189 19.03 0.92 6.20
N LYS A 190 19.24 1.58 5.05
CA LYS A 190 20.20 2.66 4.94
C LYS A 190 19.84 3.86 5.84
N ALA A 191 18.58 4.25 5.88
CA ALA A 191 18.12 5.33 6.74
C ALA A 191 18.32 5.02 8.22
N GLY A 192 18.06 3.77 8.64
CA GLY A 192 18.34 3.30 9.98
C GLY A 192 19.82 3.34 10.33
N GLN A 193 20.71 2.91 9.42
CA GLN A 193 22.16 2.98 9.60
C GLN A 193 22.66 4.43 9.68
N ASP A 194 22.11 5.31 8.86
CA ASP A 194 22.46 6.73 8.85
C ASP A 194 22.02 7.43 10.16
N LEU A 195 20.88 7.00 10.73
CA LEU A 195 20.42 7.43 12.07
C LEU A 195 21.40 7.01 13.17
N GLU A 196 21.82 5.75 13.20
CA GLU A 196 22.78 5.22 14.19
C GLU A 196 24.10 5.99 14.18
N GLN A 197 24.50 6.46 12.98
CA GLN A 197 25.74 7.18 12.78
C GLN A 197 25.58 8.71 12.85
N ASN A 198 24.39 9.20 13.26
CA ASN A 198 24.06 10.63 13.33
C ASN A 198 24.26 11.38 11.99
N ARG A 199 24.05 10.69 10.86
CA ARG A 199 24.17 11.27 9.51
C ARG A 199 22.85 11.78 8.94
N THR A 200 21.73 11.43 9.57
CA THR A 200 20.39 11.88 9.20
C THR A 200 19.56 12.15 10.45
N THR A 201 18.44 12.82 10.30
CA THR A 201 17.46 13.02 11.37
C THR A 201 16.43 11.91 11.38
N VAL A 202 15.73 11.73 12.50
CA VAL A 202 14.61 10.77 12.56
C VAL A 202 13.52 11.15 11.56
N GLN A 203 13.26 12.44 11.38
CA GLN A 203 12.27 12.92 10.42
C GLN A 203 12.68 12.55 8.99
N ASP A 204 13.91 12.83 8.59
CA ASP A 204 14.39 12.46 7.25
C ASP A 204 14.33 10.96 7.00
N ALA A 205 14.59 10.15 8.04
CA ALA A 205 14.49 8.69 7.92
C ALA A 205 13.05 8.22 7.72
N LEU A 206 12.10 8.83 8.41
CA LEU A 206 10.65 8.56 8.26
C LEU A 206 10.14 9.01 6.89
N ASP A 207 10.60 10.18 6.43
CA ASP A 207 10.17 10.78 5.15
C ASP A 207 10.76 10.06 3.93
N GLN A 208 11.90 9.36 4.08
CA GLN A 208 12.40 8.44 3.05
C GLN A 208 11.50 7.21 2.88
N GLY A 209 10.65 6.92 3.86
CA GLY A 209 9.68 5.83 3.83
C GLY A 209 10.29 4.45 3.89
N PHE A 210 9.59 3.49 3.31
CA PHE A 210 9.99 2.09 3.24
C PHE A 210 9.37 1.42 2.02
N GLU A 211 9.96 0.31 1.60
CA GLU A 211 9.53 -0.38 0.38
C GLU A 211 8.63 -1.56 0.69
N LEU A 212 7.58 -1.68 -0.11
CA LEU A 212 6.65 -2.79 -0.11
C LEU A 212 6.69 -3.48 -1.47
N ARG A 213 6.64 -4.79 -1.49
CA ARG A 213 6.28 -5.56 -2.67
C ARG A 213 4.79 -5.79 -2.67
N TRP A 214 4.13 -5.52 -3.79
CA TRP A 214 2.71 -5.77 -3.92
C TRP A 214 2.43 -7.02 -4.78
N ASN A 215 1.36 -7.73 -4.41
CA ASN A 215 0.89 -8.89 -5.14
C ASN A 215 -0.59 -8.68 -5.50
N SER A 216 -0.87 -8.74 -6.78
CA SER A 216 -2.22 -8.60 -7.31
C SER A 216 -2.96 -9.93 -7.47
N SER A 217 -2.44 -11.05 -6.94
CA SER A 217 -3.17 -12.33 -6.94
C SER A 217 -4.10 -12.42 -5.73
N ASP A 218 -5.35 -12.88 -5.95
CA ASP A 218 -6.36 -13.08 -4.90
C ASP A 218 -5.98 -14.12 -3.83
N ASP A 219 -4.86 -14.83 -4.01
CA ASP A 219 -4.49 -15.96 -3.16
C ASP A 219 -4.11 -15.57 -1.73
N GLN A 220 -3.70 -14.33 -1.48
CA GLN A 220 -3.37 -13.88 -0.14
C GLN A 220 -4.61 -13.51 0.69
N CYS A 221 -5.63 -12.94 0.08
CA CYS A 221 -6.90 -12.68 0.75
C CYS A 221 -7.59 -13.98 1.20
N LYS A 222 -7.45 -15.06 0.44
CA LYS A 222 -8.01 -16.38 0.79
C LYS A 222 -7.34 -17.02 2.01
N LYS A 223 -6.09 -16.70 2.31
CA LYS A 223 -5.39 -17.23 3.50
C LYS A 223 -5.82 -16.56 4.80
N CYS A 224 -6.30 -15.33 4.73
CA CYS A 224 -6.80 -14.60 5.89
C CYS A 224 -8.27 -14.87 6.21
N THR A 225 -9.00 -15.56 5.33
CA THR A 225 -10.42 -15.92 5.51
C THR A 225 -10.66 -17.24 6.25
N ASN A 226 -9.61 -17.87 6.82
CA ASN A 226 -9.81 -19.02 7.72
C ASN A 226 -10.36 -18.57 9.08
N PRO A 227 -11.17 -19.39 9.77
CA PRO A 227 -12.10 -18.97 10.81
C PRO A 227 -11.39 -18.28 11.99
N GLY A 228 -11.51 -16.97 12.06
CA GLY A 228 -10.94 -16.08 13.07
C GLY A 228 -10.49 -14.72 12.55
N GLY A 229 -10.34 -14.53 11.24
CA GLY A 229 -9.95 -13.26 10.63
C GLY A 229 -11.10 -12.64 9.83
N TYR A 230 -11.62 -11.52 10.29
CA TYR A 230 -12.61 -10.74 9.55
C TYR A 230 -11.90 -10.04 8.38
N ALA A 231 -12.16 -10.51 7.17
CA ALA A 231 -12.02 -9.69 5.98
C ALA A 231 -13.42 -9.12 5.69
N ASP A 232 -13.65 -7.88 6.06
CA ASP A 232 -14.82 -7.15 5.59
C ASP A 232 -14.66 -6.88 4.09
N ILE A 233 -15.17 -7.80 3.29
CA ILE A 233 -15.45 -7.54 1.88
C ILE A 233 -16.83 -6.90 1.86
N ILE A 234 -16.85 -5.59 1.68
CA ILE A 234 -18.08 -4.85 1.35
C ILE A 234 -18.35 -5.08 -0.13
N PRO A 235 -19.61 -5.44 -0.50
CA PRO A 235 -20.02 -5.72 -1.88
C PRO A 235 -19.98 -4.51 -2.79
#